data_4f9ad89e9a1d0207ac9f95c45a88b433
#
_entry.id   4f9ad89e9a1d0207ac9f95c45a88b433
#
_cell.length_a   1.000
_cell.length_b   1.000
_cell.length_c   1.000
_cell.angle_alpha   90.00
_cell.angle_beta   90.00
_cell.angle_gamma   90.00
#
_symmetry.space_group_name_H-M   'P 1'
#
loop_
_entity.id
_entity.type
_entity.pdbx_description
1 polymer ?
#
loop_
_entity_poly.entity_id
_entity_poly.type
_entity_poly.pdbx_seq_one_letter_code
_entity_poly.pdbx_strand_id
1 'polypeptide(L)'
;MNRTKPELLNLLKTHWLWIWFWRVTLVVSLSYAWYCFYVPSNRIVWADNYTSAQSQSAQSGKPMILFFTGKWCVPCKVMKRNVWADEQVTASVNAAFIPVMIDVDDPDNAAVLVRYNVGGTPITIVTDPNGNALQWRVGGIGKSEFLELLRASNPTPVT
;
A
#
# COMPACT_ATOMS: atom_id res chain seq x y z
N MET A 1 16.82 3.06 -60.68
CA MET A 1 15.75 2.39 -59.94
C MET A 1 14.72 3.46 -59.59
N ASN A 2 13.69 3.64 -60.38
CA ASN A 2 12.72 4.75 -60.29
C ASN A 2 11.55 4.26 -59.41
N ARG A 3 11.55 4.59 -58.13
CA ARG A 3 10.38 4.34 -57.26
C ARG A 3 9.27 5.30 -57.63
N THR A 4 8.08 4.76 -57.89
CA THR A 4 6.91 5.55 -58.28
C THR A 4 6.39 6.37 -57.08
N LYS A 5 5.88 7.59 -57.35
CA LYS A 5 5.30 8.48 -56.32
C LYS A 5 4.39 7.78 -55.28
N PRO A 6 3.51 6.81 -55.67
CA PRO A 6 2.63 6.13 -54.68
C PRO A 6 3.39 5.23 -53.71
N GLU A 7 4.51 4.59 -54.13
CA GLU A 7 5.30 3.77 -53.21
C GLU A 7 6.02 4.59 -52.16
N LEU A 8 6.54 5.77 -52.50
CA LEU A 8 7.14 6.70 -51.56
C LEU A 8 6.11 7.21 -50.51
N LEU A 9 4.89 7.53 -50.92
CA LEU A 9 3.81 7.96 -50.04
C LEU A 9 3.39 6.86 -49.07
N ASN A 10 3.34 5.60 -49.52
CA ASN A 10 3.04 4.47 -48.63
C ASN A 10 4.14 4.20 -47.62
N LEU A 11 5.41 4.28 -48.03
CA LEU A 11 6.56 4.15 -47.09
C LEU A 11 6.56 5.25 -46.03
N LEU A 12 6.26 6.49 -46.42
CA LEU A 12 6.18 7.61 -45.46
C LEU A 12 5.01 7.44 -44.49
N LYS A 13 3.85 6.96 -44.96
CA LYS A 13 2.68 6.66 -44.10
C LYS A 13 3.00 5.53 -43.13
N THR A 14 3.63 4.46 -43.59
CA THR A 14 3.99 3.31 -42.75
C THR A 14 5.01 3.71 -41.70
N HIS A 15 6.02 4.51 -42.05
CA HIS A 15 7.00 5.03 -41.12
C HIS A 15 6.38 5.96 -40.06
N TRP A 16 5.45 6.83 -40.50
CA TRP A 16 4.74 7.73 -39.59
C TRP A 16 3.83 6.98 -38.60
N LEU A 17 3.09 5.96 -39.07
CA LEU A 17 2.28 5.07 -38.23
C LEU A 17 3.14 4.30 -37.22
N TRP A 18 4.33 3.83 -37.65
CA TRP A 18 5.26 3.13 -36.79
C TRP A 18 5.82 4.01 -35.67
N ILE A 19 6.19 5.28 -36.00
CA ILE A 19 6.61 6.28 -35.02
C ILE A 19 5.46 6.59 -34.02
N TRP A 20 4.25 6.75 -34.53
CA TRP A 20 3.08 6.98 -33.69
C TRP A 20 2.80 5.82 -32.75
N PHE A 21 2.88 4.60 -33.22
CA PHE A 21 2.73 3.38 -32.41
C PHE A 21 3.73 3.37 -31.25
N TRP A 22 5.01 3.61 -31.51
CA TRP A 22 6.03 3.66 -30.45
C TRP A 22 5.82 4.80 -29.46
N ARG A 23 5.40 5.96 -29.93
CA ARG A 23 5.07 7.09 -29.05
C ARG A 23 3.90 6.76 -28.14
N VAL A 24 2.82 6.21 -28.67
CA VAL A 24 1.66 5.79 -27.85
C VAL A 24 2.05 4.73 -26.85
N THR A 25 2.79 3.70 -27.26
CA THR A 25 3.28 2.64 -26.37
C THR A 25 4.13 3.22 -25.23
N LEU A 26 5.02 4.14 -25.55
CA LEU A 26 5.88 4.80 -24.57
C LEU A 26 5.06 5.61 -23.56
N VAL A 27 4.11 6.40 -24.04
CA VAL A 27 3.23 7.19 -23.17
C VAL A 27 2.40 6.29 -22.25
N VAL A 28 1.81 5.23 -22.79
CA VAL A 28 1.04 4.25 -22.00
C VAL A 28 1.93 3.58 -20.96
N SER A 29 3.14 3.15 -21.34
CA SER A 29 4.09 2.52 -20.40
C SER A 29 4.51 3.45 -19.29
N LEU A 30 4.83 4.71 -19.61
CA LEU A 30 5.21 5.72 -18.61
C LEU A 30 4.04 6.05 -17.68
N SER A 31 2.83 6.19 -18.23
CA SER A 31 1.62 6.44 -17.43
C SER A 31 1.32 5.28 -16.50
N TYR A 32 1.48 4.06 -16.96
CA TYR A 32 1.32 2.86 -16.13
C TYR A 32 2.39 2.76 -15.04
N ALA A 33 3.65 3.04 -15.37
CA ALA A 33 4.74 3.09 -14.40
C ALA A 33 4.46 4.16 -13.33
N TRP A 34 4.07 5.36 -13.75
CA TRP A 34 3.66 6.43 -12.82
C TRP A 34 2.52 5.97 -11.91
N TYR A 35 1.48 5.37 -12.47
CA TYR A 35 0.35 4.84 -11.70
C TYR A 35 0.79 3.80 -10.65
N CYS A 36 1.73 2.92 -10.99
CA CYS A 36 2.25 1.90 -10.04
C CYS A 36 3.01 2.53 -8.86
N PHE A 37 3.66 3.67 -9.08
CA PHE A 37 4.46 4.35 -8.05
C PHE A 37 3.68 5.42 -7.27
N TYR A 38 2.58 5.92 -7.83
CA TYR A 38 1.78 6.95 -7.17
C TYR A 38 1.04 6.39 -5.95
N VAL A 39 1.27 7.01 -4.81
CA VAL A 39 0.55 6.74 -3.56
C VAL A 39 -0.04 8.05 -3.07
N PRO A 40 -1.38 8.20 -3.01
CA PRO A 40 -2.02 9.40 -2.50
C PRO A 40 -1.74 9.55 -0.99
N SER A 41 -1.77 10.77 -0.50
CA SER A 41 -1.78 11.03 0.93
C SER A 41 -3.05 10.44 1.55
N ASN A 42 -2.94 9.91 2.74
CA ASN A 42 -4.09 9.45 3.53
C ASN A 42 -4.24 10.31 4.80
N ARG A 43 -5.43 10.27 5.41
CA ARG A 43 -5.76 11.00 6.62
C ARG A 43 -5.65 10.15 7.89
N ILE A 44 -4.94 9.03 7.81
CA ILE A 44 -4.70 8.17 8.98
C ILE A 44 -3.69 8.86 9.88
N VAL A 45 -3.97 8.87 11.16
CA VAL A 45 -3.08 9.39 12.19
C VAL A 45 -2.12 8.28 12.61
N TRP A 46 -1.03 8.16 11.86
CA TRP A 46 0.01 7.16 12.12
C TRP A 46 0.84 7.54 13.34
N ALA A 47 1.14 6.56 14.20
CA ALA A 47 2.17 6.71 15.21
C ALA A 47 3.57 6.77 14.56
N ASP A 48 4.48 7.54 15.15
CA ASP A 48 5.81 7.80 14.60
C ASP A 48 6.67 6.53 14.48
N ASN A 49 6.54 5.63 15.46
CA ASN A 49 7.27 4.37 15.53
C ASN A 49 6.55 3.36 16.43
N TYR A 50 7.04 2.12 16.47
CA TYR A 50 6.46 1.04 17.26
C TYR A 50 6.37 1.38 18.76
N THR A 51 7.40 1.97 19.34
CA THR A 51 7.45 2.32 20.77
C THR A 51 6.40 3.38 21.12
N SER A 52 6.25 4.39 20.27
CA SER A 52 5.21 5.42 20.39
C SER A 52 3.81 4.81 20.27
N ALA A 53 3.58 3.94 19.30
CA ALA A 53 2.31 3.23 19.14
C ALA A 53 1.96 2.39 20.37
N GLN A 54 2.93 1.65 20.90
CA GLN A 54 2.75 0.82 22.10
C GLN A 54 2.41 1.66 23.32
N SER A 55 3.09 2.80 23.52
CA SER A 55 2.81 3.71 24.61
C SER A 55 1.40 4.32 24.51
N GLN A 56 1.00 4.77 23.32
CA GLN A 56 -0.34 5.31 23.06
C GLN A 56 -1.42 4.24 23.27
N SER A 57 -1.16 3.00 22.82
CA SER A 57 -2.06 1.87 22.97
C SER A 57 -2.26 1.51 24.46
N ALA A 58 -1.17 1.41 25.21
CA ALA A 58 -1.22 1.14 26.65
C ALA A 58 -1.99 2.22 27.44
N GLN A 59 -1.84 3.50 27.07
CA GLN A 59 -2.52 4.62 27.71
C GLN A 59 -4.01 4.69 27.35
N SER A 60 -4.36 4.44 26.09
CA SER A 60 -5.73 4.56 25.60
C SER A 60 -6.55 3.30 25.69
N GLY A 61 -5.93 2.14 25.91
CA GLY A 61 -6.57 0.85 25.84
C GLY A 61 -6.96 0.39 24.42
N LYS A 62 -6.57 1.16 23.39
CA LYS A 62 -6.89 0.83 21.98
C LYS A 62 -5.92 -0.21 21.43
N PRO A 63 -6.40 -1.18 20.63
CA PRO A 63 -5.54 -2.10 19.89
C PRO A 63 -4.66 -1.38 18.87
N MET A 64 -3.49 -1.96 18.55
CA MET A 64 -2.60 -1.44 17.53
C MET A 64 -2.83 -2.14 16.19
N ILE A 65 -2.56 -1.42 15.11
CA ILE A 65 -2.43 -1.99 13.76
C ILE A 65 -1.00 -1.78 13.29
N LEU A 66 -0.27 -2.88 13.13
CA LEU A 66 1.10 -2.89 12.61
C LEU A 66 1.05 -3.18 11.11
N PHE A 67 1.45 -2.23 10.28
CA PHE A 67 1.55 -2.40 8.84
C PHE A 67 3.00 -2.47 8.41
N PHE A 68 3.49 -3.68 8.14
CA PHE A 68 4.84 -3.93 7.65
C PHE A 68 4.93 -3.69 6.16
N THR A 69 5.82 -2.82 5.75
CA THR A 69 5.96 -2.32 4.37
C THR A 69 7.42 -2.11 4.01
N GLY A 70 7.72 -1.95 2.73
CA GLY A 70 9.04 -1.55 2.22
C GLY A 70 8.88 -0.58 1.05
N LYS A 71 9.90 0.23 0.78
CA LYS A 71 9.89 1.22 -0.31
C LYS A 71 9.73 0.57 -1.69
N TRP A 72 10.28 -0.63 -1.87
CA TRP A 72 10.23 -1.45 -3.08
C TRP A 72 8.92 -2.25 -3.24
N CYS A 73 8.14 -2.39 -2.19
CA CYS A 73 6.96 -3.26 -2.12
C CYS A 73 5.79 -2.72 -2.96
N VAL A 74 5.60 -3.24 -4.17
CA VAL A 74 4.48 -2.84 -5.05
C VAL A 74 3.10 -3.16 -4.44
N PRO A 75 2.83 -4.36 -3.90
CA PRO A 75 1.53 -4.62 -3.27
C PRO A 75 1.26 -3.75 -2.04
N CYS A 76 2.31 -3.29 -1.33
CA CYS A 76 2.14 -2.30 -0.25
C CYS A 76 1.65 -0.95 -0.79
N LYS A 77 2.17 -0.50 -1.95
CA LYS A 77 1.71 0.73 -2.62
C LYS A 77 0.25 0.62 -3.06
N VAL A 78 -0.15 -0.55 -3.57
CA VAL A 78 -1.54 -0.84 -3.91
C VAL A 78 -2.44 -0.75 -2.68
N MET A 79 -2.04 -1.36 -1.57
CA MET A 79 -2.77 -1.26 -0.30
C MET A 79 -2.86 0.18 0.22
N LYS A 80 -1.75 0.93 0.18
CA LYS A 80 -1.72 2.34 0.59
C LYS A 80 -2.73 3.18 -0.20
N ARG A 81 -2.90 2.90 -1.50
CA ARG A 81 -3.82 3.60 -2.39
C ARG A 81 -5.28 3.19 -2.22
N ASN A 82 -5.55 1.89 -2.13
CA ASN A 82 -6.90 1.34 -2.24
C ASN A 82 -7.55 1.03 -0.89
N VAL A 83 -6.75 0.91 0.16
CA VAL A 83 -7.24 0.58 1.52
C VAL A 83 -6.97 1.73 2.47
N TRP A 84 -5.71 2.10 2.67
CA TRP A 84 -5.34 3.13 3.65
C TRP A 84 -5.78 4.56 3.28
N ALA A 85 -6.00 4.85 1.98
CA ALA A 85 -6.52 6.14 1.53
C ALA A 85 -8.06 6.19 1.47
N ASP A 86 -8.75 5.08 1.77
CA ASP A 86 -10.22 5.04 1.79
C ASP A 86 -10.78 5.74 3.03
N GLU A 87 -11.82 6.56 2.85
CA GLU A 87 -12.39 7.37 3.93
C GLU A 87 -13.03 6.52 5.03
N GLN A 88 -13.70 5.43 4.70
CA GLN A 88 -14.33 4.54 5.66
C GLN A 88 -13.28 3.79 6.49
N VAL A 89 -12.21 3.33 5.85
CA VAL A 89 -11.07 2.71 6.54
C VAL A 89 -10.41 3.71 7.46
N THR A 90 -10.12 4.91 6.97
CA THR A 90 -9.52 6.00 7.74
C THR A 90 -10.34 6.34 8.99
N ALA A 91 -11.66 6.50 8.82
CA ALA A 91 -12.55 6.79 9.94
C ALA A 91 -12.54 5.67 11.00
N SER A 92 -12.65 4.40 10.55
CA SER A 92 -12.66 3.23 11.43
C SER A 92 -11.34 3.06 12.19
N VAL A 93 -10.21 3.24 11.49
CA VAL A 93 -8.87 3.11 12.09
C VAL A 93 -8.63 4.21 13.12
N ASN A 94 -8.83 5.48 12.75
CA ASN A 94 -8.57 6.60 13.65
C ASN A 94 -9.47 6.59 14.90
N ALA A 95 -10.70 6.07 14.78
CA ALA A 95 -11.63 5.98 15.91
C ALA A 95 -11.20 4.93 16.94
N ALA A 96 -10.78 3.75 16.50
CA ALA A 96 -10.72 2.59 17.38
C ALA A 96 -9.31 1.97 17.53
N PHE A 97 -8.33 2.39 16.73
CA PHE A 97 -7.01 1.75 16.69
C PHE A 97 -5.88 2.77 16.76
N ILE A 98 -4.69 2.29 17.11
CA ILE A 98 -3.42 3.01 16.99
C ILE A 98 -2.63 2.40 15.83
N PRO A 99 -2.65 2.99 14.63
CA PRO A 99 -1.93 2.45 13.48
C PRO A 99 -0.46 2.89 13.51
N VAL A 100 0.44 1.98 13.14
CA VAL A 100 1.85 2.26 12.93
C VAL A 100 2.35 1.59 11.66
N MET A 101 3.12 2.32 10.88
CA MET A 101 3.76 1.83 9.67
C MET A 101 5.21 1.47 9.98
N ILE A 102 5.60 0.23 9.68
CA ILE A 102 6.93 -0.31 9.99
C ILE A 102 7.64 -0.61 8.67
N ASP A 103 8.70 0.14 8.38
CA ASP A 103 9.56 -0.12 7.22
C ASP A 103 10.48 -1.29 7.57
N VAL A 104 10.42 -2.37 6.77
CA VAL A 104 11.24 -3.57 7.00
C VAL A 104 12.70 -3.39 6.63
N ASP A 105 13.01 -2.34 5.86
CA ASP A 105 14.38 -2.01 5.46
C ASP A 105 15.09 -1.11 6.49
N ASP A 106 14.35 -0.63 7.50
CA ASP A 106 14.89 0.21 8.56
C ASP A 106 15.48 -0.67 9.69
N PRO A 107 16.79 -0.58 9.97
CA PRO A 107 17.44 -1.37 11.01
C PRO A 107 16.89 -1.13 12.42
N ASP A 108 16.32 0.05 12.68
CA ASP A 108 15.70 0.36 13.99
C ASP A 108 14.46 -0.50 14.26
N ASN A 109 13.86 -1.06 13.22
CA ASN A 109 12.71 -1.95 13.32
C ASN A 109 13.08 -3.44 13.47
N ALA A 110 14.37 -3.81 13.44
CA ALA A 110 14.80 -5.20 13.44
C ALA A 110 14.23 -6.03 14.62
N ALA A 111 14.20 -5.45 15.82
CA ALA A 111 13.63 -6.12 17.00
C ALA A 111 12.12 -6.41 16.85
N VAL A 112 11.38 -5.51 16.21
CA VAL A 112 9.94 -5.66 15.96
C VAL A 112 9.70 -6.72 14.90
N LEU A 113 10.53 -6.78 13.85
CA LEU A 113 10.45 -7.82 12.81
C LEU A 113 10.66 -9.22 13.40
N VAL A 114 11.65 -9.37 14.28
CA VAL A 114 11.92 -10.63 14.99
C VAL A 114 10.76 -10.99 15.93
N ARG A 115 10.26 -10.02 16.72
CA ARG A 115 9.16 -10.24 17.67
C ARG A 115 7.91 -10.81 16.99
N TYR A 116 7.57 -10.31 15.81
CA TYR A 116 6.37 -10.73 15.07
C TYR A 116 6.69 -11.72 13.94
N ASN A 117 7.92 -12.28 13.90
CA ASN A 117 8.35 -13.25 12.87
C ASN A 117 7.98 -12.81 11.45
N VAL A 118 8.29 -11.56 11.12
CA VAL A 118 7.95 -10.95 9.82
C VAL A 118 8.97 -11.37 8.78
N GLY A 119 8.55 -12.20 7.82
CA GLY A 119 9.42 -12.72 6.74
C GLY A 119 9.17 -12.09 5.38
N GLY A 120 8.28 -11.09 5.25
CA GLY A 120 7.94 -10.46 3.97
C GLY A 120 6.99 -9.28 4.11
N THR A 121 6.61 -8.68 2.98
CA THR A 121 5.69 -7.54 2.91
C THR A 121 4.70 -7.66 1.75
N PRO A 122 3.48 -7.09 1.88
CA PRO A 122 2.93 -6.49 3.08
C PRO A 122 2.46 -7.53 4.10
N ILE A 123 2.58 -7.19 5.38
CA ILE A 123 1.93 -7.91 6.47
C ILE A 123 1.17 -6.90 7.32
N THR A 124 -0.05 -7.26 7.71
CA THR A 124 -0.87 -6.48 8.63
C THR A 124 -1.16 -7.31 9.87
N ILE A 125 -0.82 -6.80 11.04
CA ILE A 125 -1.07 -7.46 12.32
C ILE A 125 -1.89 -6.52 13.18
N VAL A 126 -2.97 -7.03 13.76
CA VAL A 126 -3.70 -6.33 14.82
C VAL A 126 -3.29 -6.95 16.15
N THR A 127 -2.92 -6.10 17.10
CA THR A 127 -2.50 -6.53 18.43
C THR A 127 -3.44 -5.99 19.50
N ASP A 128 -3.42 -6.62 20.67
CA ASP A 128 -3.99 -6.04 21.88
C ASP A 128 -3.13 -4.86 22.38
N PRO A 129 -3.56 -4.11 23.40
CA PRO A 129 -2.78 -3.01 23.99
C PRO A 129 -1.43 -3.44 24.60
N ASN A 130 -1.24 -4.71 24.88
CA ASN A 130 0.02 -5.27 25.39
C ASN A 130 0.98 -5.68 24.28
N GLY A 131 0.55 -5.60 23.01
CA GLY A 131 1.33 -6.00 21.85
C GLY A 131 1.27 -7.49 21.53
N ASN A 132 0.28 -8.24 22.04
CA ASN A 132 0.05 -9.62 21.63
C ASN A 132 -0.75 -9.64 20.33
N ALA A 133 -0.34 -10.44 19.35
CA ALA A 133 -1.02 -10.50 18.05
C ALA A 133 -2.41 -11.18 18.21
N LEU A 134 -3.45 -10.46 17.80
CA LEU A 134 -4.85 -10.94 17.77
C LEU A 134 -5.21 -11.49 16.40
N GLN A 135 -4.81 -10.77 15.35
CA GLN A 135 -5.10 -11.11 13.97
C GLN A 135 -3.87 -10.88 13.10
N TRP A 136 -3.72 -11.71 12.09
CA TRP A 136 -2.57 -11.70 11.19
C TRP A 136 -3.04 -11.88 9.75
N ARG A 137 -2.56 -11.02 8.85
CA ARG A 137 -2.78 -11.15 7.41
C ARG A 137 -1.46 -10.95 6.66
N VAL A 138 -1.13 -11.94 5.83
CA VAL A 138 0.04 -11.92 4.96
C VAL A 138 -0.40 -11.62 3.54
N GLY A 139 0.29 -10.70 2.88
CA GLY A 139 -0.03 -10.27 1.53
C GLY A 139 -0.95 -9.04 1.48
N GLY A 140 -1.17 -8.56 0.26
CA GLY A 140 -2.09 -7.45 0.03
C GLY A 140 -3.55 -7.89 0.19
N ILE A 141 -4.28 -7.19 1.03
CA ILE A 141 -5.73 -7.40 1.26
C ILE A 141 -6.54 -6.23 0.71
N GLY A 142 -7.77 -6.52 0.34
CA GLY A 142 -8.72 -5.52 -0.14
C GLY A 142 -9.44 -4.77 0.99
N LYS A 143 -10.17 -3.70 0.65
CA LYS A 143 -10.93 -2.88 1.60
C LYS A 143 -11.91 -3.70 2.45
N SER A 144 -12.71 -4.57 1.81
CA SER A 144 -13.72 -5.39 2.51
C SER A 144 -13.09 -6.31 3.55
N GLU A 145 -12.04 -7.01 3.14
CA GLU A 145 -11.29 -7.92 4.02
C GLU A 145 -10.61 -7.16 5.18
N PHE A 146 -10.08 -5.97 4.90
CA PHE A 146 -9.49 -5.13 5.93
C PHE A 146 -10.53 -4.67 6.95
N LEU A 147 -11.71 -4.24 6.51
CA LEU A 147 -12.81 -3.86 7.41
C LEU A 147 -13.32 -5.04 8.25
N GLU A 148 -13.36 -6.25 7.70
CA GLU A 148 -13.67 -7.47 8.46
C GLU A 148 -12.61 -7.75 9.52
N LEU A 149 -11.33 -7.61 9.17
CA LEU A 149 -10.21 -7.73 10.10
C LEU A 149 -10.38 -6.77 11.29
N LEU A 150 -10.73 -5.50 11.03
CA LEU A 150 -10.95 -4.50 12.08
C LEU A 150 -12.14 -4.87 12.99
N ARG A 151 -13.25 -5.33 12.41
CA ARG A 151 -14.43 -5.77 13.19
C ARG A 151 -14.12 -6.97 14.08
N ALA A 152 -13.39 -7.96 13.55
CA ALA A 152 -13.01 -9.15 14.30
C ALA A 152 -12.04 -8.84 15.46
N SER A 153 -11.30 -7.72 15.36
CA SER A 153 -10.29 -7.32 16.34
C SER A 153 -10.79 -6.29 17.36
N ASN A 154 -11.98 -5.72 17.13
CA ASN A 154 -12.58 -4.74 18.05
C ASN A 154 -13.86 -5.34 18.64
N PRO A 155 -13.85 -5.77 19.92
CA PRO A 155 -15.04 -6.34 20.57
C PRO A 155 -16.12 -5.30 20.89
N THR A 156 -15.83 -4.01 20.74
CA THR A 156 -16.84 -2.96 20.88
C THR A 156 -17.48 -2.66 19.53
N PRO A 157 -18.81 -2.93 19.34
CA PRO A 157 -19.47 -2.59 18.10
C PRO A 157 -19.42 -1.07 17.89
N VAL A 158 -18.86 -0.66 16.77
CA VAL A 158 -19.05 0.72 16.28
C VAL A 158 -20.51 0.81 15.83
N THR A 159 -21.38 1.34 16.70
CA THR A 159 -22.76 1.72 16.37
C THR A 159 -22.79 2.94 15.46
#